data_c50cba790485e5301074e847b5f24494
#
_entry.id   c50cba790485e5301074e847b5f24494
#
_cell.length_a   1.000
_cell.length_b   1.000
_cell.length_c   1.000
_cell.angle_alpha   90.00
_cell.angle_beta   90.00
_cell.angle_gamma   90.00
#
_symmetry.space_group_name_H-M   'P 1'
#
loop_
_entity.id
_entity.type
_entity.pdbx_description
1 polymer ?
#
loop_
_entity_poly.entity_id
_entity_poly.type
_entity_poly.pdbx_seq_one_letter_code
_entity_poly.pdbx_strand_id
1 'polypeptide(L)'
;VYASPGRINLIGEHTDYNGGFVFPGAIDKGMIAEIKPNGTGKVRAFSVDLNDYAEFGLNEEDAPKASWARYIFGVCRETIKRGGQIQGFDTVFAGDVPLGAGMSSSAALESTYAFALNDLFSLNIDKFELAKIGQSTEHNYCGVNCGIMDQFASVFGKEGSLIRLDCRSLEYKYFPFHPVGYKLVLLDSVVKHELASSAYNKRRQSCENAAAAIRRNHPEVEFLRDATMDMPVSYTHLTLPTKLE
;
A
#
# COMPACT_ATOMS: atom_id res chain seq x y z
N VAL A 1 -7.98 2.93 20.55
CA VAL A 1 -6.66 3.19 19.94
C VAL A 1 -6.34 2.06 18.99
N TYR A 2 -5.87 2.39 17.79
CA TYR A 2 -5.53 1.43 16.73
C TYR A 2 -4.12 1.71 16.24
N ALA A 3 -3.42 0.67 15.81
CA ALA A 3 -2.09 0.79 15.25
C ALA A 3 -1.86 -0.24 14.16
N SER A 4 -1.06 0.13 13.17
CA SER A 4 -0.60 -0.77 12.11
C SER A 4 0.86 -0.52 11.75
N PRO A 5 1.61 -1.58 11.47
CA PRO A 5 3.05 -1.47 11.20
C PRO A 5 3.32 -0.98 9.77
N GLY A 6 4.49 -0.34 9.60
CA GLY A 6 5.14 -0.27 8.32
C GLY A 6 5.75 -1.62 7.92
N ARG A 7 6.44 -1.65 6.78
CA ARG A 7 7.06 -2.89 6.28
C ARG A 7 8.45 -2.65 5.70
N ILE A 8 9.24 -3.69 5.67
CA ILE A 8 10.38 -3.84 4.76
C ILE A 8 10.08 -4.93 3.75
N ASN A 9 10.78 -4.92 2.62
CA ASN A 9 10.73 -6.02 1.66
C ASN A 9 12.16 -6.52 1.42
N LEU A 10 12.37 -7.84 1.53
CA LEU A 10 13.72 -8.42 1.35
C LEU A 10 14.02 -8.70 -0.11
N ILE A 11 13.01 -9.07 -0.89
CA ILE A 11 13.13 -9.35 -2.32
C ILE A 11 11.76 -9.28 -2.99
N GLY A 12 11.72 -8.87 -4.26
CA GLY A 12 10.49 -8.78 -5.05
C GLY A 12 10.07 -7.33 -5.31
N GLU A 13 11.03 -6.40 -5.40
CA GLU A 13 10.76 -5.02 -5.74
C GLU A 13 10.17 -4.91 -7.16
N HIS A 14 9.08 -4.16 -7.29
CA HIS A 14 8.34 -3.95 -8.54
C HIS A 14 7.74 -5.23 -9.17
N THR A 15 7.62 -6.31 -8.41
CA THR A 15 7.04 -7.57 -8.91
C THR A 15 5.56 -7.71 -8.54
N ASP A 16 5.08 -7.01 -7.54
CA ASP A 16 3.71 -7.08 -7.02
C ASP A 16 2.65 -6.73 -8.07
N TYR A 17 2.77 -5.60 -8.74
CA TYR A 17 1.85 -5.21 -9.81
C TYR A 17 2.08 -5.96 -11.14
N ASN A 18 3.11 -6.81 -11.21
CA ASN A 18 3.39 -7.74 -12.31
C ASN A 18 2.90 -9.17 -12.00
N GLY A 19 2.06 -9.35 -10.98
CA GLY A 19 1.57 -10.65 -10.54
C GLY A 19 2.65 -11.57 -9.98
N GLY A 20 3.81 -11.01 -9.58
CA GLY A 20 4.97 -11.75 -9.09
C GLY A 20 4.91 -12.10 -7.62
N PHE A 21 6.02 -12.64 -7.11
CA PHE A 21 6.19 -12.90 -5.69
C PHE A 21 6.90 -11.75 -5.00
N VAL A 22 6.53 -11.53 -3.74
CA VAL A 22 7.20 -10.60 -2.82
C VAL A 22 7.50 -11.29 -1.50
N PHE A 23 8.46 -10.73 -0.74
CA PHE A 23 8.87 -11.32 0.53
C PHE A 23 9.01 -10.24 1.63
N PRO A 24 7.93 -9.52 1.95
CA PRO A 24 7.95 -8.50 2.97
C PRO A 24 7.84 -9.05 4.38
N GLY A 25 8.18 -8.18 5.35
CA GLY A 25 7.91 -8.36 6.75
C GLY A 25 7.44 -7.06 7.40
N ALA A 26 6.50 -7.14 8.32
CA ALA A 26 6.14 -6.03 9.17
C ALA A 26 7.30 -5.66 10.09
N ILE A 27 7.42 -4.37 10.39
CA ILE A 27 8.44 -3.83 11.30
C ILE A 27 7.82 -3.34 12.61
N ASP A 28 8.64 -3.02 13.57
CA ASP A 28 8.25 -2.49 14.90
C ASP A 28 7.92 -0.99 14.88
N LYS A 29 8.02 -0.34 13.72
CA LYS A 29 7.58 1.03 13.49
C LYS A 29 6.24 1.05 12.79
N GLY A 30 5.39 2.00 13.16
CA GLY A 30 4.04 2.04 12.63
C GLY A 30 3.35 3.39 12.76
N MET A 31 2.07 3.38 12.43
CA MET A 31 1.14 4.46 12.70
C MET A 31 0.22 4.06 13.84
N ILE A 32 -0.08 5.01 14.72
CA ILE A 32 -1.03 4.87 15.81
C ILE A 32 -2.08 5.97 15.73
N ALA A 33 -3.34 5.62 15.94
CA ALA A 33 -4.44 6.58 15.94
C ALA A 33 -5.39 6.35 17.11
N GLU A 34 -5.82 7.44 17.72
CA GLU A 34 -7.00 7.47 18.57
C GLU A 34 -8.17 7.98 17.75
N ILE A 35 -9.29 7.24 17.78
CA ILE A 35 -10.45 7.51 16.94
C ILE A 35 -11.70 7.41 17.79
N LYS A 36 -12.59 8.40 17.67
CA LYS A 36 -13.86 8.46 18.37
C LYS A 36 -14.97 8.88 17.43
N PRO A 37 -16.07 8.11 17.30
CA PRO A 37 -17.26 8.54 16.59
C PRO A 37 -17.79 9.85 17.17
N ASN A 38 -18.19 10.78 16.30
CA ASN A 38 -18.63 12.12 16.72
C ASN A 38 -20.12 12.40 16.43
N GLY A 39 -20.83 11.41 15.93
CA GLY A 39 -22.28 11.52 15.65
C GLY A 39 -22.63 12.43 14.48
N THR A 40 -21.67 12.82 13.68
CA THR A 40 -21.85 13.69 12.50
C THR A 40 -21.54 12.94 11.20
N GLY A 41 -21.71 13.60 10.05
CA GLY A 41 -21.23 13.10 8.74
C GLY A 41 -19.81 13.58 8.38
N LYS A 42 -19.05 14.13 9.34
CA LYS A 42 -17.74 14.73 9.09
C LYS A 42 -16.63 13.99 9.84
N VAL A 43 -15.49 13.91 9.20
CA VAL A 43 -14.22 13.46 9.80
C VAL A 43 -13.37 14.70 10.12
N ARG A 44 -12.88 14.75 11.36
CA ARG A 44 -11.93 15.78 11.81
C ARG A 44 -10.67 15.07 12.26
N ALA A 45 -9.56 15.33 11.57
CA ALA A 45 -8.31 14.62 11.76
C ALA A 45 -7.17 15.60 12.07
N PHE A 46 -6.32 15.22 13.01
CA PHE A 46 -5.10 15.96 13.36
C PHE A 46 -3.89 15.03 13.26
N SER A 47 -2.90 15.45 12.46
CA SER A 47 -1.60 14.80 12.39
C SER A 47 -0.64 15.44 13.38
N VAL A 48 -0.18 14.68 14.37
CA VAL A 48 0.77 15.17 15.39
C VAL A 48 2.11 15.51 14.74
N ASP A 49 2.62 14.61 13.89
CA ASP A 49 3.95 14.73 13.28
C ASP A 49 4.07 15.91 12.33
N LEU A 50 2.98 16.22 11.61
CA LEU A 50 2.92 17.36 10.69
C LEU A 50 2.37 18.64 11.34
N ASN A 51 1.85 18.53 12.56
CA ASN A 51 1.13 19.60 13.26
C ASN A 51 0.08 20.25 12.35
N ASP A 52 -0.73 19.41 11.69
CA ASP A 52 -1.67 19.84 10.66
C ASP A 52 -3.05 19.24 10.89
N TYR A 53 -4.09 19.98 10.53
CA TYR A 53 -5.49 19.63 10.70
C TYR A 53 -6.21 19.57 9.36
N ALA A 54 -7.09 18.58 9.23
CA ALA A 54 -8.00 18.47 8.10
C ALA A 54 -9.41 18.08 8.55
N GLU A 55 -10.41 18.63 7.86
CA GLU A 55 -11.81 18.24 7.99
C GLU A 55 -12.38 17.93 6.61
N PHE A 56 -13.20 16.89 6.52
CA PHE A 56 -13.92 16.54 5.30
C PHE A 56 -15.23 15.79 5.62
N GLY A 57 -16.19 15.88 4.71
CA GLY A 57 -17.44 15.16 4.79
C GLY A 57 -17.33 13.75 4.21
N LEU A 58 -18.02 12.78 4.79
CA LEU A 58 -18.07 11.41 4.27
C LEU A 58 -18.74 11.30 2.89
N ASN A 59 -19.61 12.26 2.55
CA ASN A 59 -20.33 12.33 1.28
C ASN A 59 -19.68 13.27 0.26
N GLU A 60 -18.57 13.93 0.60
CA GLU A 60 -17.86 14.79 -0.33
C GLU A 60 -17.28 13.97 -1.50
N GLU A 61 -17.33 14.54 -2.70
CA GLU A 61 -16.78 13.90 -3.90
C GLU A 61 -15.28 14.18 -4.03
N ASP A 62 -14.87 15.40 -3.67
CA ASP A 62 -13.50 15.86 -3.78
C ASP A 62 -12.66 15.48 -2.56
N ALA A 63 -11.49 14.91 -2.82
CA ALA A 63 -10.55 14.57 -1.77
C ALA A 63 -9.96 15.84 -1.11
N PRO A 64 -9.63 15.80 0.19
CA PRO A 64 -9.04 16.94 0.89
C PRO A 64 -7.71 17.39 0.25
N LYS A 65 -7.39 18.68 0.39
CA LYS A 65 -6.16 19.28 -0.16
C LYS A 65 -4.89 18.73 0.49
N ALA A 66 -4.94 18.50 1.81
CA ALA A 66 -3.83 17.91 2.55
C ALA A 66 -3.57 16.49 2.06
N SER A 67 -2.38 16.21 1.57
CA SER A 67 -2.02 14.93 0.96
C SER A 67 -2.19 13.76 1.92
N TRP A 68 -1.80 13.93 3.18
CA TRP A 68 -1.95 12.90 4.20
C TRP A 68 -3.43 12.58 4.52
N ALA A 69 -4.31 13.56 4.46
CA ALA A 69 -5.73 13.36 4.73
C ALA A 69 -6.45 12.56 3.63
N ARG A 70 -5.87 12.52 2.42
CA ARG A 70 -6.40 11.71 1.30
C ARG A 70 -6.40 10.22 1.59
N TYR A 71 -5.44 9.73 2.36
CA TYR A 71 -5.39 8.34 2.80
C TYR A 71 -6.58 7.99 3.71
N ILE A 72 -6.85 8.85 4.69
CA ILE A 72 -7.99 8.65 5.60
C ILE A 72 -9.31 8.78 4.84
N PHE A 73 -9.43 9.81 4.00
CA PHE A 73 -10.59 10.02 3.14
C PHE A 73 -10.84 8.82 2.23
N GLY A 74 -9.80 8.33 1.56
CA GLY A 74 -9.90 7.20 0.65
C GLY A 74 -10.33 5.92 1.36
N VAL A 75 -9.78 5.61 2.54
CA VAL A 75 -10.22 4.47 3.35
C VAL A 75 -11.70 4.58 3.70
N CYS A 76 -12.19 5.77 4.11
CA CYS A 76 -13.62 5.98 4.37
C CYS A 76 -14.45 5.72 3.11
N ARG A 77 -14.06 6.31 1.98
CA ARG A 77 -14.79 6.19 0.70
C ARG A 77 -14.80 4.75 0.17
N GLU A 78 -13.66 4.06 0.22
CA GLU A 78 -13.56 2.67 -0.23
C GLU A 78 -14.33 1.71 0.70
N THR A 79 -14.38 1.99 2.00
CA THR A 79 -15.21 1.26 2.95
C THR A 79 -16.70 1.44 2.63
N ILE A 80 -17.14 2.68 2.38
CA ILE A 80 -18.55 2.98 2.00
C ILE A 80 -18.93 2.31 0.68
N LYS A 81 -18.05 2.36 -0.34
CA LYS A 81 -18.29 1.71 -1.63
C LYS A 81 -18.49 0.20 -1.53
N ARG A 82 -17.91 -0.43 -0.50
CA ARG A 82 -18.08 -1.86 -0.19
C ARG A 82 -19.29 -2.15 0.71
N GLY A 83 -20.15 -1.15 0.92
CA GLY A 83 -21.37 -1.26 1.70
C GLY A 83 -21.19 -1.03 3.20
N GLY A 84 -19.99 -0.63 3.63
CA GLY A 84 -19.72 -0.30 5.04
C GLY A 84 -20.51 0.94 5.49
N GLN A 85 -21.24 0.81 6.59
CA GLN A 85 -22.01 1.91 7.20
C GLN A 85 -21.15 2.57 8.27
N ILE A 86 -20.57 3.73 7.97
CA ILE A 86 -19.73 4.48 8.90
C ILE A 86 -20.34 5.84 9.22
N GLN A 87 -19.96 6.39 10.36
CA GLN A 87 -20.28 7.75 10.77
C GLN A 87 -19.02 8.60 10.79
N GLY A 88 -19.20 9.92 10.90
CA GLY A 88 -18.09 10.83 11.15
C GLY A 88 -17.39 10.54 12.47
N PHE A 89 -16.14 10.89 12.55
CA PHE A 89 -15.31 10.66 13.72
C PHE A 89 -14.27 11.76 13.89
N ASP A 90 -13.81 11.92 15.13
CA ASP A 90 -12.65 12.72 15.46
C ASP A 90 -11.47 11.80 15.66
N THR A 91 -10.31 12.22 15.17
CA THR A 91 -9.10 11.41 15.25
C THR A 91 -7.85 12.23 15.41
N VAL A 92 -6.89 11.69 16.16
CA VAL A 92 -5.52 12.16 16.21
C VAL A 92 -4.62 10.97 15.92
N PHE A 93 -3.57 11.18 15.13
CA PHE A 93 -2.61 10.13 14.81
C PHE A 93 -1.17 10.63 14.80
N ALA A 94 -0.27 9.71 15.04
CA ALA A 94 1.17 9.90 14.96
C ALA A 94 1.83 8.62 14.43
N GLY A 95 3.07 8.71 13.98
CA GLY A 95 3.84 7.56 13.53
C GLY A 95 5.33 7.72 13.73
N ASP A 96 6.01 6.61 13.86
CA ASP A 96 7.47 6.55 13.92
C ASP A 96 8.09 5.90 12.66
N VAL A 97 7.28 5.69 11.64
CA VAL A 97 7.75 5.28 10.31
C VAL A 97 8.34 6.50 9.61
N PRO A 98 9.64 6.52 9.30
CA PRO A 98 10.25 7.63 8.60
C PRO A 98 9.57 7.91 7.27
N LEU A 99 9.11 9.16 7.09
CA LEU A 99 8.42 9.57 5.87
C LEU A 99 9.36 9.57 4.67
N GLY A 100 8.96 8.91 3.59
CA GLY A 100 9.73 8.84 2.36
C GLY A 100 10.92 7.86 2.38
N ALA A 101 11.14 7.11 3.45
CA ALA A 101 12.23 6.14 3.56
C ALA A 101 11.89 4.74 3.00
N GLY A 102 10.80 4.61 2.24
CA GLY A 102 10.42 3.35 1.60
C GLY A 102 9.85 2.29 2.56
N MET A 103 9.46 2.69 3.78
CA MET A 103 8.91 1.77 4.79
C MET A 103 7.38 1.77 4.87
N SER A 104 6.70 2.28 3.85
CA SER A 104 5.23 2.25 3.67
C SER A 104 4.43 2.88 4.80
N SER A 105 4.76 4.12 5.14
CA SER A 105 3.97 4.93 6.08
C SER A 105 2.52 5.12 5.61
N SER A 106 2.27 5.22 4.30
CA SER A 106 0.94 5.29 3.70
C SER A 106 0.11 4.04 4.01
N ALA A 107 0.64 2.86 3.69
CA ALA A 107 -0.06 1.58 3.95
C ALA A 107 -0.29 1.34 5.46
N ALA A 108 0.64 1.77 6.32
CA ALA A 108 0.45 1.73 7.77
C ALA A 108 -0.71 2.63 8.20
N LEU A 109 -0.79 3.86 7.68
CA LEU A 109 -1.88 4.79 7.97
C LEU A 109 -3.23 4.23 7.47
N GLU A 110 -3.29 3.79 6.22
CA GLU A 110 -4.49 3.18 5.62
C GLU A 110 -4.97 1.98 6.43
N SER A 111 -4.07 1.07 6.77
CA SER A 111 -4.41 -0.13 7.54
C SER A 111 -4.90 0.22 8.94
N THR A 112 -4.30 1.23 9.60
CA THR A 112 -4.75 1.71 10.92
C THR A 112 -6.21 2.15 10.86
N TYR A 113 -6.58 2.95 9.86
CA TYR A 113 -7.96 3.42 9.70
C TYR A 113 -8.90 2.32 9.19
N ALA A 114 -8.44 1.44 8.30
CA ALA A 114 -9.26 0.31 7.84
C ALA A 114 -9.64 -0.64 8.99
N PHE A 115 -8.70 -0.99 9.86
CA PHE A 115 -8.98 -1.75 11.08
C PHE A 115 -9.88 -1.01 12.04
N ALA A 116 -9.62 0.29 12.26
CA ALA A 116 -10.41 1.10 13.16
C ALA A 116 -11.87 1.20 12.73
N LEU A 117 -12.14 1.49 11.46
CA LEU A 117 -13.49 1.60 10.94
C LEU A 117 -14.20 0.23 10.98
N ASN A 118 -13.49 -0.84 10.63
CA ASN A 118 -14.03 -2.20 10.69
C ASN A 118 -14.51 -2.59 12.10
N ASP A 119 -13.69 -2.28 13.11
CA ASP A 119 -14.01 -2.59 14.51
C ASP A 119 -15.08 -1.65 15.08
N LEU A 120 -14.88 -0.33 14.99
CA LEU A 120 -15.77 0.68 15.58
C LEU A 120 -17.21 0.60 15.04
N PHE A 121 -17.37 0.24 13.78
CA PHE A 121 -18.67 0.17 13.13
C PHE A 121 -19.12 -1.27 12.87
N SER A 122 -18.41 -2.27 13.41
CA SER A 122 -18.76 -3.71 13.33
C SER A 122 -19.04 -4.17 11.90
N LEU A 123 -18.17 -3.77 10.95
CA LEU A 123 -18.40 -3.99 9.52
C LEU A 123 -18.17 -5.43 9.07
N ASN A 124 -17.42 -6.22 9.86
CA ASN A 124 -17.07 -7.61 9.57
C ASN A 124 -16.35 -7.80 8.20
N ILE A 125 -15.55 -6.83 7.80
CA ILE A 125 -14.72 -6.89 6.60
C ILE A 125 -13.53 -7.80 6.88
N ASP A 126 -13.27 -8.76 6.00
CA ASP A 126 -12.12 -9.65 6.14
C ASP A 126 -10.79 -8.94 5.84
N LYS A 127 -9.68 -9.55 6.28
CA LYS A 127 -8.34 -8.95 6.14
C LYS A 127 -7.91 -8.72 4.69
N PHE A 128 -8.30 -9.58 3.75
CA PHE A 128 -7.97 -9.40 2.34
C PHE A 128 -8.65 -8.14 1.79
N GLU A 129 -9.92 -7.94 2.13
CA GLU A 129 -10.64 -6.75 1.72
C GLU A 129 -10.12 -5.49 2.43
N LEU A 130 -9.66 -5.57 3.69
CA LEU A 130 -8.98 -4.43 4.35
C LEU A 130 -7.71 -4.03 3.61
N ALA A 131 -6.89 -4.98 3.17
CA ALA A 131 -5.70 -4.69 2.36
C ALA A 131 -6.07 -4.07 1.00
N LYS A 132 -7.13 -4.55 0.35
CA LYS A 132 -7.63 -4.00 -0.92
C LYS A 132 -8.23 -2.60 -0.75
N ILE A 133 -8.84 -2.28 0.40
CA ILE A 133 -9.30 -0.92 0.71
C ILE A 133 -8.12 0.04 0.69
N GLY A 134 -7.00 -0.29 1.34
CA GLY A 134 -5.80 0.53 1.30
C GLY A 134 -5.26 0.69 -0.12
N GLN A 135 -5.08 -0.40 -0.88
CA GLN A 135 -4.62 -0.33 -2.26
C GLN A 135 -5.53 0.54 -3.14
N SER A 136 -6.86 0.36 -3.03
CA SER A 136 -7.83 1.18 -3.78
C SER A 136 -7.80 2.64 -3.37
N THR A 137 -7.45 2.93 -2.11
CA THR A 137 -7.24 4.28 -1.61
C THR A 137 -6.10 4.97 -2.34
N GLU A 138 -4.94 4.33 -2.46
CA GLU A 138 -3.81 4.87 -3.20
C GLU A 138 -4.15 5.11 -4.67
N HIS A 139 -4.80 4.15 -5.32
CA HIS A 139 -5.19 4.25 -6.73
C HIS A 139 -6.16 5.40 -6.99
N ASN A 140 -7.22 5.49 -6.19
CA ASN A 140 -8.36 6.35 -6.50
C ASN A 140 -8.23 7.78 -5.92
N TYR A 141 -7.44 7.96 -4.84
CA TYR A 141 -7.41 9.23 -4.12
C TYR A 141 -6.00 9.82 -3.95
N CYS A 142 -4.96 9.00 -4.05
CA CYS A 142 -3.58 9.44 -3.88
C CYS A 142 -2.79 9.48 -5.20
N GLY A 143 -3.34 8.90 -6.29
CA GLY A 143 -2.72 8.91 -7.62
C GLY A 143 -1.49 8.01 -7.75
N VAL A 144 -1.37 7.00 -6.89
CA VAL A 144 -0.28 6.01 -6.91
C VAL A 144 -0.83 4.66 -7.31
N ASN A 145 -0.41 4.15 -8.47
CA ASN A 145 -0.82 2.83 -8.95
C ASN A 145 0.07 1.73 -8.33
N CYS A 146 0.01 1.57 -7.00
CA CYS A 146 0.79 0.57 -6.27
C CYS A 146 0.31 -0.86 -6.53
N GLY A 147 1.17 -1.86 -6.23
CA GLY A 147 0.73 -3.24 -6.02
C GLY A 147 0.07 -3.43 -4.65
N ILE A 148 -0.17 -4.68 -4.25
CA ILE A 148 -0.85 -5.00 -2.98
C ILE A 148 0.14 -5.23 -1.81
N MET A 149 1.43 -5.34 -2.09
CA MET A 149 2.45 -5.79 -1.14
C MET A 149 2.43 -5.03 0.18
N ASP A 150 2.37 -3.72 0.11
CA ASP A 150 2.54 -2.83 1.27
C ASP A 150 1.38 -2.96 2.25
N GLN A 151 0.16 -2.86 1.74
CA GLN A 151 -1.05 -3.03 2.52
C GLN A 151 -1.18 -4.46 3.04
N PHE A 152 -0.80 -5.45 2.22
CA PHE A 152 -0.82 -6.83 2.64
C PHE A 152 0.13 -7.08 3.81
N ALA A 153 1.36 -6.57 3.74
CA ALA A 153 2.33 -6.73 4.80
C ALA A 153 1.90 -6.03 6.10
N SER A 154 1.28 -4.85 6.01
CA SER A 154 0.75 -4.13 7.16
C SER A 154 -0.42 -4.86 7.83
N VAL A 155 -1.34 -5.44 7.04
CA VAL A 155 -2.56 -6.11 7.53
C VAL A 155 -2.28 -7.53 8.04
N PHE A 156 -1.38 -8.28 7.38
CA PHE A 156 -1.08 -9.68 7.67
C PHE A 156 0.23 -9.88 8.43
N GLY A 157 0.93 -8.81 8.77
CA GLY A 157 2.19 -8.87 9.50
C GLY A 157 2.10 -9.75 10.75
N LYS A 158 3.15 -10.55 10.99
CA LYS A 158 3.28 -11.41 12.16
C LYS A 158 4.69 -11.31 12.70
N GLU A 159 4.79 -11.15 14.02
CA GLU A 159 6.06 -11.07 14.71
C GLU A 159 6.96 -12.27 14.37
N GLY A 160 8.25 -11.99 14.18
CA GLY A 160 9.28 -12.99 13.86
C GLY A 160 9.06 -13.72 12.53
N SER A 161 8.32 -13.14 11.60
CA SER A 161 7.99 -13.80 10.34
C SER A 161 8.06 -12.85 9.14
N LEU A 162 8.47 -13.40 8.01
CA LEU A 162 8.29 -12.80 6.69
C LEU A 162 7.12 -13.47 5.97
N ILE A 163 6.56 -12.79 5.01
CA ILE A 163 5.42 -13.26 4.21
C ILE A 163 5.90 -13.50 2.78
N ARG A 164 5.90 -14.74 2.30
CA ARG A 164 5.95 -14.99 0.87
C ARG A 164 4.54 -14.85 0.33
N LEU A 165 4.29 -13.81 -0.44
CA LEU A 165 3.01 -13.54 -1.07
C LEU A 165 3.13 -13.75 -2.58
N ASP A 166 2.22 -14.51 -3.17
CA ASP A 166 1.94 -14.50 -4.60
C ASP A 166 0.93 -13.40 -4.89
N CYS A 167 1.35 -12.31 -5.54
CA CYS A 167 0.50 -11.15 -5.79
C CYS A 167 -0.58 -11.39 -6.86
N ARG A 168 -0.55 -12.53 -7.57
CA ARG A 168 -1.60 -12.94 -8.51
C ARG A 168 -2.77 -13.60 -7.80
N SER A 169 -2.47 -14.66 -7.02
CA SER A 169 -3.49 -15.47 -6.35
C SER A 169 -3.84 -14.97 -4.96
N LEU A 170 -3.03 -14.10 -4.38
CA LEU A 170 -3.01 -13.70 -2.97
C LEU A 170 -2.78 -14.85 -2.00
N GLU A 171 -2.30 -16.00 -2.49
CA GLU A 171 -1.82 -17.07 -1.63
C GLU A 171 -0.55 -16.63 -0.91
N TYR A 172 -0.51 -16.86 0.38
CA TYR A 172 0.65 -16.46 1.18
C TYR A 172 1.08 -17.53 2.17
N LYS A 173 2.35 -17.45 2.57
CA LYS A 173 2.94 -18.34 3.56
C LYS A 173 3.92 -17.59 4.44
N TYR A 174 3.84 -17.83 5.76
CA TYR A 174 4.80 -17.29 6.71
C TYR A 174 6.08 -18.12 6.73
N PHE A 175 7.20 -17.41 6.83
CA PHE A 175 8.52 -17.97 7.03
C PHE A 175 9.13 -17.37 8.30
N PRO A 176 9.60 -18.19 9.25
CA PRO A 176 10.28 -17.68 10.43
C PRO A 176 11.51 -16.83 10.04
N PHE A 177 11.66 -15.69 10.71
CA PHE A 177 12.77 -14.79 10.48
C PHE A 177 13.39 -14.34 11.82
N HIS A 178 14.47 -14.99 12.17
CA HIS A 178 15.21 -14.74 13.40
C HIS A 178 16.70 -14.60 13.04
N PRO A 179 17.16 -13.44 12.60
CA PRO A 179 18.53 -13.23 12.14
C PRO A 179 19.51 -13.19 13.33
N VAL A 180 19.88 -14.36 13.86
CA VAL A 180 20.84 -14.47 14.96
C VAL A 180 22.23 -14.03 14.49
N GLY A 181 22.82 -13.05 15.19
CA GLY A 181 24.13 -12.51 14.84
C GLY A 181 24.14 -11.49 13.70
N TYR A 182 22.99 -11.16 13.12
CA TYR A 182 22.84 -10.16 12.07
C TYR A 182 21.87 -9.05 12.49
N LYS A 183 22.01 -7.90 11.85
CA LYS A 183 21.07 -6.78 11.97
C LYS A 183 20.63 -6.35 10.58
N LEU A 184 19.36 -6.02 10.44
CA LEU A 184 18.87 -5.30 9.27
C LEU A 184 19.21 -3.82 9.43
N VAL A 185 19.87 -3.26 8.44
CA VAL A 185 20.21 -1.84 8.40
C VAL A 185 19.53 -1.24 7.19
N LEU A 186 18.72 -0.24 7.42
CA LEU A 186 18.10 0.59 6.39
C LEU A 186 18.94 1.86 6.23
N LEU A 187 19.38 2.11 5.00
CA LEU A 187 20.06 3.35 4.64
C LEU A 187 19.09 4.22 3.85
N ASP A 188 18.66 5.31 4.47
CA ASP A 188 17.84 6.31 3.77
C ASP A 188 18.75 7.14 2.87
N SER A 189 18.49 7.11 1.56
CA SER A 189 19.22 7.92 0.58
C SER A 189 18.84 9.41 0.62
N VAL A 190 17.84 9.78 1.41
CA VAL A 190 17.29 11.15 1.52
C VAL A 190 16.79 11.73 0.19
N VAL A 191 16.60 10.89 -0.83
CA VAL A 191 16.01 11.31 -2.11
C VAL A 191 14.51 11.56 -1.88
N LYS A 192 14.09 12.81 -1.96
CA LYS A 192 12.67 13.17 -1.75
C LYS A 192 11.77 12.63 -2.86
N HIS A 193 10.72 11.97 -2.45
CA HIS A 193 9.80 11.24 -3.34
C HIS A 193 8.70 12.09 -4.01
N GLU A 194 8.77 13.42 -4.04
CA GLU A 194 7.75 14.22 -4.76
C GLU A 194 7.64 13.88 -6.26
N LEU A 195 8.73 13.36 -6.84
CA LEU A 195 8.76 12.81 -8.21
C LEU A 195 8.55 11.29 -8.25
N ALA A 196 8.52 10.60 -7.11
CA ALA A 196 8.49 9.14 -7.05
C ALA A 196 7.15 8.56 -7.52
N SER A 197 6.01 9.19 -7.21
CA SER A 197 4.72 8.74 -7.71
C SER A 197 4.66 8.76 -9.24
N SER A 198 5.21 9.79 -9.88
CA SER A 198 5.26 9.86 -11.35
C SER A 198 6.25 8.85 -11.95
N ALA A 199 7.41 8.65 -11.32
CA ALA A 199 8.40 7.66 -11.76
C ALA A 199 7.90 6.23 -11.53
N TYR A 200 7.26 5.97 -10.39
CA TYR A 200 6.65 4.69 -10.07
C TYR A 200 5.55 4.34 -11.10
N ASN A 201 4.61 5.26 -11.34
CA ASN A 201 3.53 5.06 -12.31
C ASN A 201 4.07 4.86 -13.74
N LYS A 202 5.12 5.60 -14.14
CA LYS A 202 5.79 5.39 -15.45
C LYS A 202 6.41 4.00 -15.54
N ARG A 203 7.04 3.51 -14.48
CA ARG A 203 7.67 2.19 -14.44
C ARG A 203 6.60 1.09 -14.54
N ARG A 204 5.51 1.21 -13.79
CA ARG A 204 4.36 0.31 -13.91
C ARG A 204 3.80 0.31 -15.32
N GLN A 205 3.56 1.49 -15.91
CA GLN A 205 3.07 1.61 -17.29
C GLN A 205 4.01 0.95 -18.31
N SER A 206 5.33 1.06 -18.10
CA SER A 206 6.31 0.39 -18.96
C SER A 206 6.18 -1.14 -18.88
N CYS A 207 5.96 -1.69 -17.68
CA CYS A 207 5.73 -3.12 -17.49
C CYS A 207 4.42 -3.57 -18.17
N GLU A 208 3.35 -2.82 -18.00
CA GLU A 208 2.06 -3.09 -18.64
C GLU A 208 2.15 -3.05 -20.17
N ASN A 209 2.86 -2.05 -20.72
CA ASN A 209 3.12 -1.94 -22.14
C ASN A 209 3.94 -3.11 -22.68
N ALA A 210 4.96 -3.55 -21.94
CA ALA A 210 5.77 -4.71 -22.31
C ALA A 210 4.94 -6.00 -22.32
N ALA A 211 4.15 -6.25 -21.28
CA ALA A 211 3.24 -7.40 -21.23
C ALA A 211 2.23 -7.37 -22.37
N ALA A 212 1.64 -6.21 -22.65
CA ALA A 212 0.70 -6.03 -23.77
C ALA A 212 1.36 -6.27 -25.14
N ALA A 213 2.61 -5.88 -25.32
CA ALA A 213 3.35 -6.12 -26.55
C ALA A 213 3.61 -7.64 -26.75
N ILE A 214 4.04 -8.35 -25.71
CA ILE A 214 4.27 -9.79 -25.76
C ILE A 214 2.96 -10.54 -26.03
N ARG A 215 1.87 -10.14 -25.38
CA ARG A 215 0.54 -10.75 -25.51
C ARG A 215 0.02 -10.77 -26.96
N ARG A 216 0.47 -9.87 -27.83
CA ARG A 216 0.04 -9.89 -29.25
C ARG A 216 0.36 -11.19 -29.96
N ASN A 217 1.49 -11.82 -29.60
CA ASN A 217 1.94 -13.09 -30.18
C ASN A 217 1.81 -14.26 -29.18
N HIS A 218 1.63 -13.96 -27.89
CA HIS A 218 1.53 -14.89 -26.78
C HIS A 218 0.32 -14.54 -25.92
N PRO A 219 -0.91 -14.90 -26.35
CA PRO A 219 -2.16 -14.51 -25.66
C PRO A 219 -2.25 -14.99 -24.21
N GLU A 220 -1.50 -16.02 -23.85
CA GLU A 220 -1.40 -16.56 -22.49
C GLU A 220 -0.67 -15.65 -21.50
N VAL A 221 0.08 -14.65 -21.99
CA VAL A 221 0.82 -13.70 -21.14
C VAL A 221 -0.14 -12.64 -20.62
N GLU A 222 -0.46 -12.71 -19.34
CA GLU A 222 -1.26 -11.73 -18.63
C GLU A 222 -0.38 -10.65 -17.96
N PHE A 223 0.70 -11.09 -17.32
CA PHE A 223 1.69 -10.24 -16.65
C PHE A 223 3.09 -10.53 -17.17
N LEU A 224 4.06 -9.65 -16.88
CA LEU A 224 5.48 -9.92 -17.19
C LEU A 224 5.99 -11.20 -16.53
N ARG A 225 5.42 -11.64 -15.43
CA ARG A 225 5.73 -12.93 -14.80
C ARG A 225 5.54 -14.13 -15.75
N ASP A 226 4.63 -14.03 -16.71
CA ASP A 226 4.30 -15.11 -17.64
C ASP A 226 5.26 -15.16 -18.83
N ALA A 227 6.03 -14.07 -19.06
CA ALA A 227 6.98 -13.99 -20.13
C ALA A 227 8.21 -14.86 -19.83
N THR A 228 8.63 -15.65 -20.80
CA THR A 228 9.86 -16.45 -20.74
C THR A 228 10.92 -15.86 -21.67
N MET A 229 12.19 -16.24 -21.45
CA MET A 229 13.30 -15.78 -22.29
C MET A 229 13.26 -16.33 -23.73
N ASP A 230 12.47 -17.38 -23.95
CA ASP A 230 12.32 -18.00 -25.27
C ASP A 230 11.24 -17.30 -26.13
N MET A 231 10.44 -16.45 -25.52
CA MET A 231 9.50 -15.62 -26.26
C MET A 231 10.27 -14.63 -27.11
N PRO A 232 10.10 -14.65 -28.47
CA PRO A 232 10.96 -13.87 -29.34
C PRO A 232 10.85 -12.40 -29.02
N VAL A 233 12.00 -11.83 -28.65
CA VAL A 233 12.16 -10.40 -28.38
C VAL A 233 12.22 -9.66 -29.70
N SER A 234 11.14 -9.72 -30.51
CA SER A 234 10.97 -8.81 -31.65
C SER A 234 10.81 -7.35 -31.20
N TYR A 235 10.97 -7.11 -29.92
CA TYR A 235 10.81 -5.83 -29.21
C TYR A 235 12.11 -5.37 -28.54
N THR A 236 13.25 -5.60 -29.18
CA THR A 236 14.59 -5.23 -28.64
C THR A 236 14.78 -3.75 -28.33
N HIS A 237 13.86 -2.90 -28.73
CA HIS A 237 13.81 -1.48 -28.38
C HIS A 237 12.93 -1.16 -27.16
N LEU A 238 12.20 -2.14 -26.63
CA LEU A 238 11.56 -2.03 -25.32
C LEU A 238 12.63 -2.40 -24.29
N THR A 239 13.52 -1.45 -24.00
CA THR A 239 14.41 -1.60 -22.85
C THR A 239 13.53 -1.75 -21.60
N LEU A 240 13.47 -2.98 -21.10
CA LEU A 240 13.06 -3.18 -19.71
C LEU A 240 13.91 -2.25 -18.87
N PRO A 241 13.34 -1.47 -17.95
CA PRO A 241 14.13 -0.62 -17.07
C PRO A 241 14.85 -1.48 -16.03
N THR A 242 15.77 -2.33 -16.48
CA THR A 242 16.59 -3.19 -15.64
C THR A 242 17.98 -2.61 -15.41
N LYS A 243 18.26 -1.42 -15.93
CA LYS A 243 19.40 -0.66 -15.47
C LYS A 243 19.05 0.04 -14.17
N LEU A 244 19.56 -0.51 -13.10
CA LEU A 244 19.91 0.22 -11.90
C LEU A 244 20.99 1.25 -12.32
N GLU A 245 20.56 2.41 -12.68
CA GLU A 245 21.46 3.59 -12.69
C GLU A 245 21.24 4.36 -11.41
#